data_bea7f39067e94c597cac97d089113579
#
_entry.id   bea7f39067e94c597cac97d089113579
#
_cell.length_a   1.000
_cell.length_b   1.000
_cell.length_c   1.000
_cell.angle_alpha   90.00
_cell.angle_beta   90.00
_cell.angle_gamma   90.00
#
_symmetry.space_group_name_H-M   'P 1'
#
loop_
_entity.id
_entity.type
_entity.pdbx_description
1 polymer ?
#
loop_
_entity_poly.entity_id
_entity_poly.type
_entity_poly.pdbx_seq_one_letter_code
_entity_poly.pdbx_strand_id
1 'polypeptide(L)'
;MQNRFGKNIQLLRKRKKRSQEETSIALDMKRSTWSGYESGIARPGYERLTLISDYFGVSIDNLIRMDFNTLTEQQLTDLENGFDVDLTGNRLRVLVTTLNEAEEENIELINENAKAGYRTGYADPEYISVLPTFRLPFLSSQRKYRTFPISGDSMPPVNNGSWVTGEYVQNWNLLKSGHPYIILTKNDGIVFKIVDNLIEEKRVLMLSSTNPVYEPYEVSINEILEIWKFVNYISPELPKPNLSKDQMTDTLLNLQRDVSRIKNELRG
;
A
#
# COMPACT_ATOMS: atom_id res chain seq x y z
N MET A 1 -28.83 -14.50 -2.48
CA MET A 1 -27.35 -14.51 -2.50
C MET A 1 -26.90 -14.58 -3.94
N GLN A 2 -26.12 -13.61 -4.41
CA GLN A 2 -25.60 -13.65 -5.78
C GLN A 2 -24.67 -14.85 -5.95
N ASN A 3 -24.81 -15.58 -7.08
CA ASN A 3 -23.93 -16.70 -7.44
C ASN A 3 -22.54 -16.17 -7.89
N ARG A 4 -21.77 -15.62 -6.95
CA ARG A 4 -20.42 -15.10 -7.23
C ARG A 4 -19.49 -16.21 -7.71
N PHE A 5 -19.44 -17.32 -6.98
CA PHE A 5 -18.60 -18.46 -7.32
C PHE A 5 -18.81 -18.92 -8.78
N GLY A 6 -20.06 -19.17 -9.18
CA GLY A 6 -20.36 -19.62 -10.53
C GLY A 6 -19.95 -18.62 -11.61
N LYS A 7 -20.17 -17.32 -11.38
CA LYS A 7 -19.70 -16.25 -12.29
C LYS A 7 -18.19 -16.19 -12.39
N ASN A 8 -17.49 -16.35 -11.26
CA ASN A 8 -16.03 -16.32 -11.21
C ASN A 8 -15.43 -17.49 -12.02
N ILE A 9 -15.88 -18.71 -11.79
CA ILE A 9 -15.36 -19.88 -12.53
C ILE A 9 -15.72 -19.81 -14.02
N GLN A 10 -16.88 -19.26 -14.38
CA GLN A 10 -17.25 -19.01 -15.77
C GLN A 10 -16.30 -18.00 -16.44
N LEU A 11 -15.95 -16.91 -15.74
CA LEU A 11 -15.01 -15.91 -16.24
C LEU A 11 -13.63 -16.53 -16.45
N LEU A 12 -13.08 -17.24 -15.45
CA LEU A 12 -11.77 -17.91 -15.54
C LEU A 12 -11.74 -18.92 -16.68
N ARG A 13 -12.79 -19.72 -16.87
CA ARG A 13 -12.90 -20.65 -18.00
C ARG A 13 -12.83 -19.94 -19.34
N LYS A 14 -13.59 -18.84 -19.50
CA LYS A 14 -13.58 -18.03 -20.73
C LYS A 14 -12.20 -17.42 -21.01
N ARG A 15 -11.50 -16.97 -19.97
CA ARG A 15 -10.12 -16.45 -20.09
C ARG A 15 -9.15 -17.54 -20.55
N LYS A 16 -9.28 -18.78 -20.04
CA LYS A 16 -8.52 -19.94 -20.54
C LYS A 16 -8.97 -20.41 -21.93
N LYS A 17 -9.96 -19.74 -22.57
CA LYS A 17 -10.54 -20.09 -23.88
C LYS A 17 -11.04 -21.53 -23.93
N ARG A 18 -11.61 -22.05 -22.84
CA ARG A 18 -12.13 -23.41 -22.74
C ARG A 18 -13.65 -23.42 -22.78
N SER A 19 -14.22 -24.45 -23.44
CA SER A 19 -15.64 -24.78 -23.37
C SER A 19 -16.00 -25.40 -22.01
N GLN A 20 -17.29 -25.48 -21.69
CA GLN A 20 -17.76 -26.21 -20.50
C GLN A 20 -17.40 -27.70 -20.56
N GLU A 21 -17.43 -28.29 -21.75
CA GLU A 21 -17.08 -29.68 -21.98
C GLU A 21 -15.59 -29.93 -21.69
N GLU A 22 -14.69 -29.17 -22.31
CA GLU A 22 -13.25 -29.31 -22.11
C GLU A 22 -12.86 -29.11 -20.63
N THR A 23 -13.48 -28.13 -19.95
CA THR A 23 -13.19 -27.90 -18.53
C THR A 23 -13.72 -29.03 -17.65
N SER A 24 -14.90 -29.56 -17.94
CA SER A 24 -15.45 -30.68 -17.17
C SER A 24 -14.62 -31.95 -17.33
N ILE A 25 -14.12 -32.23 -18.53
CA ILE A 25 -13.19 -33.34 -18.78
C ILE A 25 -11.88 -33.14 -18.00
N ALA A 26 -11.28 -31.94 -18.03
CA ALA A 26 -10.07 -31.64 -17.33
C ALA A 26 -10.18 -31.78 -15.79
N LEU A 27 -11.38 -31.59 -15.26
CA LEU A 27 -11.69 -31.69 -13.84
C LEU A 27 -12.33 -33.04 -13.44
N ASP A 28 -12.32 -34.03 -14.33
CA ASP A 28 -12.93 -35.34 -14.14
C ASP A 28 -14.36 -35.27 -13.60
N MET A 29 -15.22 -34.51 -14.29
CA MET A 29 -16.63 -34.38 -13.94
C MET A 29 -17.55 -34.33 -15.17
N LYS A 30 -18.84 -34.52 -14.96
CA LYS A 30 -19.85 -34.40 -16.03
C LYS A 30 -20.03 -32.92 -16.40
N ARG A 31 -20.21 -32.64 -17.71
CA ARG A 31 -20.53 -31.29 -18.19
C ARG A 31 -21.76 -30.68 -17.49
N SER A 32 -22.78 -31.48 -17.20
CA SER A 32 -23.98 -31.02 -16.49
C SER A 32 -23.67 -30.54 -15.07
N THR A 33 -22.74 -31.21 -14.38
CA THR A 33 -22.27 -30.80 -13.04
C THR A 33 -21.52 -29.45 -13.11
N TRP A 34 -20.61 -29.31 -14.07
CA TRP A 34 -19.89 -28.04 -14.28
C TRP A 34 -20.85 -26.89 -14.61
N SER A 35 -21.80 -27.13 -15.55
CA SER A 35 -22.84 -26.15 -15.90
C SER A 35 -23.70 -25.77 -14.69
N GLY A 36 -24.03 -26.74 -13.82
CA GLY A 36 -24.73 -26.49 -12.57
C GLY A 36 -23.95 -25.58 -11.60
N TYR A 37 -22.62 -25.69 -11.54
CA TYR A 37 -21.78 -24.80 -10.74
C TYR A 37 -21.76 -23.37 -11.32
N GLU A 38 -21.54 -23.22 -12.64
CA GLU A 38 -21.54 -21.89 -13.28
C GLU A 38 -22.89 -21.17 -13.14
N SER A 39 -24.00 -21.91 -13.27
CA SER A 39 -25.36 -21.34 -13.13
C SER A 39 -25.76 -21.09 -11.67
N GLY A 40 -25.05 -21.70 -10.70
CA GLY A 40 -25.40 -21.61 -9.28
C GLY A 40 -26.53 -22.52 -8.82
N ILE A 41 -26.99 -23.43 -9.68
CA ILE A 41 -28.01 -24.45 -9.36
C ILE A 41 -27.41 -25.49 -8.39
N ALA A 42 -26.12 -25.81 -8.56
CA ALA A 42 -25.41 -26.75 -7.71
C ALA A 42 -24.20 -26.05 -7.03
N ARG A 43 -23.79 -26.59 -5.89
CA ARG A 43 -22.58 -26.15 -5.17
C ARG A 43 -21.58 -27.29 -5.08
N PRO A 44 -20.28 -27.05 -5.34
CA PRO A 44 -19.26 -28.06 -5.18
C PRO A 44 -19.01 -28.39 -3.71
N GLY A 45 -18.73 -29.64 -3.39
CA GLY A 45 -18.18 -30.04 -2.10
C GLY A 45 -16.70 -29.68 -2.00
N TYR A 46 -16.10 -29.86 -0.81
CA TYR A 46 -14.72 -29.43 -0.52
C TYR A 46 -13.69 -30.00 -1.50
N GLU A 47 -13.77 -31.28 -1.82
CA GLU A 47 -12.84 -31.92 -2.77
C GLU A 47 -12.91 -31.28 -4.16
N ARG A 48 -14.11 -30.98 -4.64
CA ARG A 48 -14.32 -30.33 -5.95
C ARG A 48 -13.88 -28.88 -5.93
N LEU A 49 -14.06 -28.15 -4.81
CA LEU A 49 -13.54 -26.80 -4.64
C LEU A 49 -12.01 -26.76 -4.73
N THR A 50 -11.33 -27.72 -4.09
CA THR A 50 -9.87 -27.82 -4.17
C THR A 50 -9.41 -28.08 -5.60
N LEU A 51 -9.99 -29.05 -6.29
CA LEU A 51 -9.67 -29.33 -7.69
C LEU A 51 -9.87 -28.11 -8.62
N ILE A 52 -10.96 -27.35 -8.42
CA ILE A 52 -11.26 -26.14 -9.20
C ILE A 52 -10.23 -25.06 -8.89
N SER A 53 -9.89 -24.85 -7.61
CA SER A 53 -8.87 -23.92 -7.14
C SER A 53 -7.52 -24.21 -7.79
N ASP A 54 -7.06 -25.47 -7.73
CA ASP A 54 -5.79 -25.93 -8.30
C ASP A 54 -5.76 -25.76 -9.83
N TYR A 55 -6.84 -26.12 -10.50
CA TYR A 55 -6.96 -26.03 -11.97
C TYR A 55 -6.83 -24.58 -12.48
N PHE A 56 -7.43 -23.63 -11.76
CA PHE A 56 -7.38 -22.22 -12.14
C PHE A 56 -6.21 -21.47 -11.52
N GLY A 57 -5.50 -22.03 -10.53
CA GLY A 57 -4.45 -21.36 -9.78
C GLY A 57 -4.96 -20.26 -8.85
N VAL A 58 -6.24 -20.32 -8.46
CA VAL A 58 -6.90 -19.26 -7.66
C VAL A 58 -7.40 -19.84 -6.34
N SER A 59 -7.12 -19.18 -5.23
CA SER A 59 -7.52 -19.66 -3.89
C SER A 59 -9.03 -19.83 -3.76
N ILE A 60 -9.46 -20.81 -2.96
CA ILE A 60 -10.89 -21.07 -2.68
C ILE A 60 -11.57 -19.83 -2.09
N ASP A 61 -10.87 -19.11 -1.22
CA ASP A 61 -11.38 -17.88 -0.60
C ASP A 61 -11.70 -16.82 -1.66
N ASN A 62 -10.78 -16.58 -2.59
CA ASN A 62 -10.96 -15.65 -3.70
C ASN A 62 -12.12 -16.08 -4.62
N LEU A 63 -12.22 -17.37 -4.95
CA LEU A 63 -13.30 -17.89 -5.78
C LEU A 63 -14.69 -17.65 -5.17
N ILE A 64 -14.81 -17.67 -3.84
CA ILE A 64 -16.10 -17.55 -3.14
C ILE A 64 -16.43 -16.10 -2.78
N ARG A 65 -15.45 -15.33 -2.29
CA ARG A 65 -15.69 -14.02 -1.69
C ARG A 65 -15.56 -12.86 -2.65
N MET A 66 -14.64 -12.95 -3.62
CA MET A 66 -14.38 -11.88 -4.57
C MET A 66 -15.42 -11.86 -5.71
N ASP A 67 -15.65 -10.69 -6.28
CA ASP A 67 -16.38 -10.54 -7.55
C ASP A 67 -15.36 -10.21 -8.65
N PHE A 68 -15.01 -11.22 -9.45
CA PHE A 68 -13.99 -11.07 -10.48
C PHE A 68 -14.39 -10.12 -11.62
N ASN A 69 -15.68 -9.81 -11.77
CA ASN A 69 -16.13 -8.83 -12.76
C ASN A 69 -15.77 -7.39 -12.37
N THR A 70 -15.38 -7.16 -11.11
CA THR A 70 -14.93 -5.85 -10.62
C THR A 70 -13.41 -5.66 -10.71
N LEU A 71 -12.68 -6.69 -11.17
CA LEU A 71 -11.23 -6.68 -11.27
C LEU A 71 -10.77 -6.17 -12.63
N THR A 72 -9.60 -5.54 -12.65
CA THR A 72 -8.91 -5.20 -13.90
C THR A 72 -8.28 -6.45 -14.52
N GLU A 73 -7.95 -6.39 -15.81
CA GLU A 73 -7.25 -7.48 -16.50
C GLU A 73 -5.93 -7.87 -15.83
N GLN A 74 -5.18 -6.88 -15.33
CA GLN A 74 -3.93 -7.11 -14.60
C GLN A 74 -4.18 -7.87 -13.31
N GLN A 75 -5.18 -7.48 -12.53
CA GLN A 75 -5.55 -8.13 -11.27
C GLN A 75 -6.02 -9.58 -11.48
N LEU A 76 -6.77 -9.84 -12.55
CA LEU A 76 -7.17 -11.20 -12.92
C LEU A 76 -5.96 -12.06 -13.29
N THR A 77 -5.00 -11.49 -14.01
CA THR A 77 -3.75 -12.18 -14.36
C THR A 77 -2.91 -12.47 -13.11
N ASP A 78 -2.82 -11.52 -12.19
CA ASP A 78 -2.12 -11.70 -10.91
C ASP A 78 -2.76 -12.85 -10.10
N LEU A 79 -4.10 -12.91 -10.02
CA LEU A 79 -4.81 -14.02 -9.37
C LEU A 79 -4.54 -15.38 -10.03
N GLU A 80 -4.54 -15.45 -11.36
CA GLU A 80 -4.26 -16.68 -12.13
C GLU A 80 -2.82 -17.15 -11.95
N ASN A 81 -1.90 -16.23 -11.63
CA ASN A 81 -0.49 -16.53 -11.31
C ASN A 81 -0.27 -16.86 -9.82
N GLY A 82 -1.34 -16.98 -9.04
CA GLY A 82 -1.27 -17.29 -7.62
C GLY A 82 -0.94 -16.10 -6.72
N PHE A 83 -0.89 -14.88 -7.27
CA PHE A 83 -0.77 -13.67 -6.48
C PHE A 83 -2.14 -13.31 -5.88
N ASP A 84 -2.14 -13.03 -4.60
CA ASP A 84 -3.35 -12.70 -3.89
C ASP A 84 -3.70 -11.21 -4.12
N VAL A 85 -4.93 -10.92 -4.54
CA VAL A 85 -5.41 -9.56 -4.75
C VAL A 85 -6.20 -9.11 -3.53
N ASP A 86 -5.64 -8.14 -2.77
CA ASP A 86 -6.31 -7.58 -1.60
C ASP A 86 -7.30 -6.48 -2.02
N LEU A 87 -8.58 -6.82 -2.07
CA LEU A 87 -9.65 -5.89 -2.44
C LEU A 87 -10.27 -5.15 -1.26
N THR A 88 -10.00 -5.58 -0.04
CA THR A 88 -10.71 -5.09 1.15
C THR A 88 -9.80 -4.41 2.15
N GLY A 89 -8.48 -4.45 1.96
CA GLY A 89 -7.52 -3.93 2.94
C GLY A 89 -7.46 -4.73 4.27
N ASN A 90 -8.20 -5.83 4.34
CA ASN A 90 -8.34 -6.67 5.56
C ASN A 90 -7.43 -7.90 5.55
N ARG A 91 -6.55 -8.02 4.58
CA ARG A 91 -5.64 -9.16 4.48
C ARG A 91 -4.76 -9.26 5.73
N LEU A 92 -4.63 -10.48 6.26
CA LEU A 92 -3.63 -10.75 7.28
C LEU A 92 -2.24 -10.63 6.65
N ARG A 93 -1.45 -9.66 7.12
CA ARG A 93 -0.08 -9.43 6.67
C ARG A 93 0.86 -9.89 7.76
N VAL A 94 1.78 -10.78 7.40
CA VAL A 94 2.82 -11.22 8.33
C VAL A 94 3.99 -10.26 8.19
N LEU A 95 4.28 -9.54 9.26
CA LEU A 95 5.44 -8.67 9.34
C LEU A 95 6.62 -9.44 9.93
N VAL A 96 7.73 -9.43 9.22
CA VAL A 96 9.00 -9.96 9.74
C VAL A 96 9.63 -8.90 10.64
N THR A 97 10.00 -9.29 11.85
CA THR A 97 10.64 -8.42 12.85
C THR A 97 11.81 -9.12 13.52
N THR A 98 12.65 -8.35 14.17
CA THR A 98 13.76 -8.84 14.98
C THR A 98 13.45 -8.68 16.47
N LEU A 99 13.96 -9.61 17.30
CA LEU A 99 13.86 -9.54 18.75
C LEU A 99 15.24 -9.32 19.36
N ASN A 100 15.30 -8.66 20.50
CA ASN A 100 16.51 -8.55 21.30
C ASN A 100 16.67 -9.76 22.24
N GLU A 101 17.74 -9.79 23.03
CA GLU A 101 17.99 -10.84 24.02
C GLU A 101 16.92 -10.96 25.11
N ALA A 102 16.11 -9.93 25.32
CA ALA A 102 14.98 -9.89 26.27
C ALA A 102 13.64 -10.24 25.60
N GLU A 103 13.64 -10.80 24.39
CA GLU A 103 12.44 -11.12 23.58
C GLU A 103 11.55 -9.90 23.24
N GLU A 104 12.10 -8.68 23.33
CA GLU A 104 11.37 -7.48 22.97
C GLU A 104 11.69 -7.09 21.52
N GLU A 105 10.72 -6.47 20.85
CA GLU A 105 10.88 -6.08 19.46
C GLU A 105 11.85 -4.92 19.29
N ASN A 106 12.74 -5.07 18.31
CA ASN A 106 13.63 -4.02 17.87
C ASN A 106 12.92 -3.06 16.90
N ILE A 107 13.52 -1.88 16.72
CA ILE A 107 13.19 -0.97 15.63
C ILE A 107 14.27 -1.17 14.56
N GLU A 108 13.92 -1.79 13.43
CA GLU A 108 14.84 -1.93 12.32
C GLU A 108 15.02 -0.59 11.61
N LEU A 109 16.26 -0.27 11.28
CA LEU A 109 16.64 0.92 10.51
C LEU A 109 16.89 0.54 9.06
N ILE A 110 16.04 1.01 8.16
CA ILE A 110 16.31 0.92 6.73
C ILE A 110 17.32 2.02 6.39
N ASN A 111 18.54 1.65 6.08
CA ASN A 111 19.55 2.63 5.62
C ASN A 111 19.43 2.88 4.11
N GLU A 112 20.13 3.89 3.59
CA GLU A 112 20.07 4.24 2.16
C GLU A 112 20.52 3.07 1.25
N ASN A 113 21.49 2.26 1.71
CA ASN A 113 21.96 1.09 0.97
C ASN A 113 20.90 -0.03 0.93
N ALA A 114 20.13 -0.18 2.01
CA ALA A 114 19.05 -1.16 2.11
C ALA A 114 17.76 -0.71 1.39
N LYS A 115 17.56 0.59 1.17
CA LYS A 115 16.34 1.15 0.58
C LYS A 115 15.94 0.52 -0.76
N ALA A 116 16.91 0.29 -1.64
CA ALA A 116 16.65 -0.33 -2.95
C ALA A 116 16.26 -1.81 -2.83
N GLY A 117 16.89 -2.54 -1.90
CA GLY A 117 16.59 -3.94 -1.63
C GLY A 117 15.32 -4.16 -0.80
N TYR A 118 14.90 -3.19 -0.01
CA TYR A 118 13.76 -3.31 0.88
C TYR A 118 12.46 -3.63 0.15
N ARG A 119 12.24 -3.11 -1.03
CA ARG A 119 11.05 -3.39 -1.85
C ARG A 119 10.89 -4.88 -2.18
N THR A 120 11.98 -5.62 -2.34
CA THR A 120 11.97 -7.06 -2.61
C THR A 120 12.18 -7.91 -1.37
N GLY A 121 12.90 -7.39 -0.37
CA GLY A 121 13.28 -8.10 0.86
C GLY A 121 12.42 -7.78 2.09
N TYR A 122 11.37 -6.94 1.97
CA TYR A 122 10.56 -6.50 3.13
C TYR A 122 9.90 -7.65 3.90
N ALA A 123 9.61 -8.76 3.25
CA ALA A 123 9.02 -9.97 3.84
C ALA A 123 10.04 -11.12 4.00
N ASP A 124 11.32 -10.88 3.72
CA ASP A 124 12.38 -11.87 3.86
C ASP A 124 13.02 -11.79 5.25
N PRO A 125 12.90 -12.86 6.09
CA PRO A 125 13.50 -12.90 7.42
C PRO A 125 15.01 -12.71 7.41
N GLU A 126 15.72 -13.28 6.44
CA GLU A 126 17.18 -13.16 6.34
C GLU A 126 17.60 -11.73 6.05
N TYR A 127 16.89 -11.05 5.15
CA TYR A 127 17.12 -9.65 4.83
C TYR A 127 16.85 -8.74 6.03
N ILE A 128 15.73 -8.93 6.72
CA ILE A 128 15.35 -8.11 7.88
C ILE A 128 16.31 -8.33 9.06
N SER A 129 16.80 -9.55 9.28
CA SER A 129 17.67 -9.90 10.41
C SER A 129 19.02 -9.20 10.39
N VAL A 130 19.52 -8.80 9.22
CA VAL A 130 20.81 -8.11 9.06
C VAL A 130 20.71 -6.59 9.09
N LEU A 131 19.50 -6.04 9.19
CA LEU A 131 19.31 -4.58 9.30
C LEU A 131 19.81 -4.08 10.65
N PRO A 132 20.43 -2.87 10.70
CA PRO A 132 20.74 -2.22 11.96
C PRO A 132 19.48 -2.03 12.81
N THR A 133 19.61 -2.23 14.11
CA THR A 133 18.51 -2.09 15.05
C THR A 133 18.84 -1.08 16.14
N PHE A 134 17.80 -0.43 16.66
CA PHE A 134 17.91 0.48 17.81
C PHE A 134 16.62 0.48 18.62
N ARG A 135 16.59 1.25 19.72
CA ARG A 135 15.42 1.36 20.60
C ARG A 135 15.14 2.82 20.94
N LEU A 136 13.86 3.12 21.09
CA LEU A 136 13.37 4.40 21.60
C LEU A 136 12.61 4.12 22.89
N PRO A 137 13.13 4.50 24.08
CA PRO A 137 12.55 4.09 25.37
C PRO A 137 11.13 4.58 25.63
N PHE A 138 10.68 5.58 24.89
CA PHE A 138 9.33 6.15 24.99
C PHE A 138 8.31 5.46 24.08
N LEU A 139 8.70 4.48 23.28
CA LEU A 139 7.80 3.71 22.43
C LEU A 139 7.40 2.40 23.13
N SER A 140 6.18 1.94 22.87
CA SER A 140 5.66 0.69 23.43
C SER A 140 6.36 -0.53 22.83
N SER A 141 6.87 -1.43 23.66
CA SER A 141 7.44 -2.71 23.21
C SER A 141 6.40 -3.71 22.68
N GLN A 142 5.09 -3.39 22.80
CA GLN A 142 4.01 -4.25 22.30
C GLN A 142 3.57 -3.89 20.87
N ARG A 143 4.19 -2.89 20.26
CA ARG A 143 3.88 -2.43 18.91
C ARG A 143 5.09 -2.54 18.03
N LYS A 144 4.85 -2.73 16.73
CA LYS A 144 5.88 -2.88 15.71
C LYS A 144 6.25 -1.54 15.14
N TYR A 145 7.54 -1.23 15.13
CA TYR A 145 8.06 0.02 14.56
C TYR A 145 9.17 -0.28 13.57
N ARG A 146 9.32 0.60 12.59
CA ARG A 146 10.44 0.60 11.65
C ARG A 146 10.80 2.02 11.26
N THR A 147 12.07 2.27 10.99
CA THR A 147 12.58 3.61 10.64
C THR A 147 13.09 3.61 9.22
N PHE A 148 12.66 4.60 8.46
CA PHE A 148 12.88 4.72 7.03
C PHE A 148 13.62 6.01 6.68
N PRO A 149 14.59 5.99 5.77
CA PRO A 149 15.22 7.19 5.26
C PRO A 149 14.28 7.91 4.30
N ILE A 150 14.19 9.23 4.43
CA ILE A 150 13.37 10.09 3.59
C ILE A 150 14.27 10.91 2.67
N SER A 151 13.93 10.90 1.39
CA SER A 151 14.57 11.74 0.38
C SER A 151 13.55 12.65 -0.29
N GLY A 152 14.04 13.85 -0.69
CA GLY A 152 13.21 14.88 -1.30
C GLY A 152 12.65 15.88 -0.28
N ASP A 153 11.79 16.75 -0.76
CA ASP A 153 11.25 17.92 -0.05
C ASP A 153 9.71 17.97 -0.08
N SER A 154 9.08 16.83 -0.31
CA SER A 154 7.62 16.74 -0.45
C SER A 154 6.85 16.89 0.86
N MET A 155 7.52 16.70 2.02
CA MET A 155 6.86 16.66 3.33
C MET A 155 7.53 17.59 4.38
N PRO A 156 7.68 18.90 4.11
CA PRO A 156 8.15 19.82 5.14
C PRO A 156 7.25 19.77 6.39
N PRO A 157 7.82 19.90 7.63
CA PRO A 157 9.20 20.29 7.92
C PRO A 157 10.20 19.13 7.91
N VAL A 158 9.84 17.93 7.47
CA VAL A 158 10.76 16.79 7.35
C VAL A 158 11.65 17.01 6.13
N ASN A 159 12.94 17.27 6.39
CA ASN A 159 13.92 17.60 5.36
C ASN A 159 14.48 16.33 4.69
N ASN A 160 15.05 16.51 3.50
CA ASN A 160 15.84 15.48 2.84
C ASN A 160 16.96 14.94 3.76
N GLY A 161 17.17 13.62 3.76
CA GLY A 161 18.14 12.96 4.64
C GLY A 161 17.67 12.73 6.07
N SER A 162 16.41 13.05 6.39
CA SER A 162 15.79 12.69 7.67
C SER A 162 15.38 11.21 7.69
N TRP A 163 15.21 10.68 8.92
CA TRP A 163 14.64 9.36 9.14
C TRP A 163 13.26 9.49 9.78
N VAL A 164 12.31 8.72 9.31
CA VAL A 164 10.93 8.70 9.83
C VAL A 164 10.62 7.34 10.43
N THR A 165 10.21 7.32 11.70
CA THR A 165 9.76 6.10 12.37
C THR A 165 8.26 5.96 12.21
N GLY A 166 7.83 4.79 11.76
CA GLY A 166 6.43 4.42 11.62
C GLY A 166 6.05 3.24 12.50
N GLU A 167 4.81 3.22 12.95
CA GLU A 167 4.12 2.10 13.60
C GLU A 167 3.38 1.28 12.52
N TYR A 168 3.57 -0.03 12.49
CA TYR A 168 2.96 -0.91 11.51
C TYR A 168 1.42 -0.90 11.56
N VAL A 169 0.78 -0.76 10.41
CA VAL A 169 -0.67 -0.79 10.26
C VAL A 169 -1.08 -2.09 9.60
N GLN A 170 -1.65 -3.00 10.39
CA GLN A 170 -2.10 -4.30 9.89
C GLN A 170 -3.45 -4.20 9.15
N ASN A 171 -4.41 -3.46 9.69
CA ASN A 171 -5.72 -3.28 9.08
C ASN A 171 -5.82 -1.89 8.43
N TRP A 172 -5.77 -1.86 7.12
CA TRP A 172 -5.76 -0.61 6.34
C TRP A 172 -7.10 0.11 6.28
N ASN A 173 -8.21 -0.57 6.57
CA ASN A 173 -9.51 0.10 6.67
C ASN A 173 -9.60 1.04 7.88
N LEU A 174 -8.71 0.85 8.86
CA LEU A 174 -8.63 1.71 10.05
C LEU A 174 -7.69 2.91 9.87
N LEU A 175 -7.16 3.12 8.69
CA LEU A 175 -6.35 4.32 8.38
C LEU A 175 -7.20 5.58 8.58
N LYS A 176 -6.64 6.52 9.31
CA LYS A 176 -7.26 7.83 9.51
C LYS A 176 -6.84 8.77 8.39
N SER A 177 -7.82 9.30 7.65
CA SER A 177 -7.59 10.32 6.62
C SER A 177 -6.98 11.60 7.21
N GLY A 178 -6.19 12.30 6.39
CA GLY A 178 -5.51 13.53 6.77
C GLY A 178 -4.28 13.35 7.67
N HIS A 179 -3.79 12.12 7.85
CA HIS A 179 -2.63 11.82 8.67
C HIS A 179 -1.42 11.36 7.86
N PRO A 180 -0.18 11.60 8.34
CA PRO A 180 1.03 11.17 7.66
C PRO A 180 1.29 9.67 7.87
N TYR A 181 1.68 9.00 6.77
CA TYR A 181 2.07 7.59 6.74
C TYR A 181 3.29 7.39 5.86
N ILE A 182 4.07 6.37 6.19
CA ILE A 182 5.08 5.80 5.31
C ILE A 182 4.42 4.62 4.61
N ILE A 183 4.54 4.56 3.29
CA ILE A 183 3.91 3.53 2.47
C ILE A 183 5.00 2.90 1.62
N LEU A 184 5.10 1.58 1.64
CA LEU A 184 5.91 0.83 0.70
C LEU A 184 5.03 0.42 -0.47
N THR A 185 5.38 0.86 -1.67
CA THR A 185 4.68 0.52 -2.90
C THR A 185 5.55 -0.34 -3.82
N LYS A 186 4.91 -1.07 -4.73
CA LYS A 186 5.59 -1.89 -5.75
C LYS A 186 6.38 -1.03 -6.74
N ASN A 187 5.85 0.13 -7.09
CA ASN A 187 6.38 0.99 -8.17
C ASN A 187 7.31 2.08 -7.64
N ASP A 188 6.86 2.85 -6.65
CA ASP A 188 7.58 4.04 -6.15
C ASP A 188 8.52 3.74 -4.97
N GLY A 189 8.48 2.47 -4.43
CA GLY A 189 9.23 2.11 -3.25
C GLY A 189 8.67 2.74 -1.98
N ILE A 190 9.54 3.32 -1.14
CA ILE A 190 9.17 3.95 0.12
C ILE A 190 8.76 5.40 -0.14
N VAL A 191 7.52 5.75 0.18
CA VAL A 191 6.99 7.12 0.11
C VAL A 191 6.45 7.56 1.47
N PHE A 192 6.66 8.84 1.81
CA PHE A 192 6.11 9.46 3.02
C PHE A 192 5.12 10.54 2.59
N LYS A 193 3.83 10.39 2.96
CA LYS A 193 2.72 11.23 2.47
C LYS A 193 1.62 11.39 3.52
N ILE A 194 0.78 12.40 3.33
CA ILE A 194 -0.53 12.48 3.96
C ILE A 194 -1.47 11.55 3.20
N VAL A 195 -2.26 10.76 3.90
CA VAL A 195 -3.14 9.75 3.29
C VAL A 195 -4.59 10.09 3.55
N ASP A 196 -5.40 10.05 2.49
CA ASP A 196 -6.86 9.95 2.61
C ASP A 196 -7.30 8.55 2.21
N ASN A 197 -8.06 7.92 3.11
CA ASN A 197 -8.49 6.54 2.98
C ASN A 197 -9.77 6.45 2.13
N LEU A 198 -9.63 6.02 0.89
CA LEU A 198 -10.71 5.78 -0.06
C LEU A 198 -10.86 4.28 -0.40
N ILE A 199 -10.41 3.40 0.51
CA ILE A 199 -10.40 1.94 0.26
C ILE A 199 -11.82 1.41 0.05
N GLU A 200 -12.77 1.80 0.90
CA GLU A 200 -14.15 1.32 0.83
C GLU A 200 -14.87 1.80 -0.45
N GLU A 201 -14.59 3.02 -0.90
CA GLU A 201 -15.25 3.64 -2.03
C GLU A 201 -14.62 3.25 -3.38
N LYS A 202 -13.29 3.36 -3.47
CA LYS A 202 -12.54 3.27 -4.73
C LYS A 202 -11.43 2.23 -4.73
N ARG A 203 -11.11 1.62 -3.56
CA ARG A 203 -9.97 0.70 -3.38
C ARG A 203 -8.61 1.33 -3.66
N VAL A 204 -8.51 2.60 -3.32
CA VAL A 204 -7.27 3.39 -3.45
C VAL A 204 -7.00 4.14 -2.16
N LEU A 205 -5.75 4.57 -1.99
CA LEU A 205 -5.38 5.66 -1.10
C LEU A 205 -5.08 6.89 -1.94
N MET A 206 -5.58 8.05 -1.52
CA MET A 206 -5.14 9.33 -2.07
C MET A 206 -3.93 9.78 -1.27
N LEU A 207 -2.81 10.01 -1.94
CA LEU A 207 -1.56 10.45 -1.34
C LEU A 207 -1.30 11.91 -1.68
N SER A 208 -1.15 12.75 -0.65
CA SER A 208 -0.85 14.16 -0.80
C SER A 208 0.42 14.55 -0.05
N SER A 209 1.04 15.64 -0.47
CA SER A 209 2.24 16.20 0.12
C SER A 209 1.89 17.44 0.94
N THR A 210 2.68 17.75 1.99
CA THR A 210 2.57 19.05 2.68
C THR A 210 3.18 20.19 1.85
N ASN A 211 4.07 19.89 0.90
CA ASN A 211 4.56 20.83 -0.09
C ASN A 211 3.57 20.92 -1.26
N PRO A 212 2.92 22.07 -1.50
CA PRO A 212 1.86 22.22 -2.50
C PRO A 212 2.35 22.14 -3.96
N VAL A 213 3.65 22.11 -4.19
CA VAL A 213 4.22 21.91 -5.54
C VAL A 213 3.92 20.50 -6.07
N TYR A 214 3.70 19.54 -5.17
CA TYR A 214 3.43 18.15 -5.53
C TYR A 214 1.92 17.89 -5.55
N GLU A 215 1.40 17.56 -6.71
CA GLU A 215 -0.01 17.21 -6.89
C GLU A 215 -0.37 15.90 -6.16
N PRO A 216 -1.56 15.79 -5.57
CA PRO A 216 -2.06 14.54 -5.01
C PRO A 216 -2.27 13.47 -6.11
N TYR A 217 -2.07 12.20 -5.74
CA TYR A 217 -2.27 11.08 -6.66
C TYR A 217 -2.87 9.86 -5.96
N GLU A 218 -3.58 9.04 -6.72
CA GLU A 218 -4.19 7.80 -6.23
C GLU A 218 -3.22 6.61 -6.36
N VAL A 219 -3.18 5.76 -5.33
CA VAL A 219 -2.44 4.50 -5.33
C VAL A 219 -3.41 3.36 -5.04
N SER A 220 -3.45 2.35 -5.91
CA SER A 220 -4.27 1.16 -5.69
C SER A 220 -3.76 0.37 -4.49
N ILE A 221 -4.69 -0.18 -3.69
CA ILE A 221 -4.33 -1.06 -2.54
C ILE A 221 -3.51 -2.29 -2.98
N ASN A 222 -3.63 -2.73 -4.23
CA ASN A 222 -2.85 -3.84 -4.77
C ASN A 222 -1.40 -3.50 -5.09
N GLU A 223 -1.07 -2.21 -5.17
CA GLU A 223 0.30 -1.73 -5.35
C GLU A 223 1.01 -1.52 -4.01
N ILE A 224 0.26 -1.55 -2.91
CA ILE A 224 0.78 -1.30 -1.57
C ILE A 224 1.25 -2.62 -0.95
N LEU A 225 2.45 -2.61 -0.40
CA LEU A 225 3.07 -3.75 0.28
C LEU A 225 2.98 -3.59 1.80
N GLU A 226 3.31 -2.42 2.33
CA GLU A 226 3.26 -2.09 3.76
C GLU A 226 2.77 -0.67 3.98
N ILE A 227 2.12 -0.44 5.12
CA ILE A 227 1.75 0.89 5.60
C ILE A 227 2.20 1.04 7.05
N TRP A 228 2.83 2.17 7.34
CA TRP A 228 3.34 2.53 8.64
C TRP A 228 2.81 3.90 9.04
N LYS A 229 2.12 3.99 10.17
CA LYS A 229 1.65 5.26 10.70
C LYS A 229 2.81 6.05 11.27
N PHE A 230 2.94 7.30 10.89
CA PHE A 230 3.96 8.20 11.41
C PHE A 230 3.93 8.30 12.94
N VAL A 231 5.09 8.22 13.56
CA VAL A 231 5.29 8.37 15.01
C VAL A 231 6.19 9.56 15.33
N ASN A 232 7.40 9.57 14.77
CA ASN A 232 8.37 10.65 14.93
C ASN A 232 9.32 10.70 13.75
N TYR A 233 10.16 11.73 13.71
CA TYR A 233 11.27 11.79 12.77
C TYR A 233 12.54 12.27 13.47
N ILE A 234 13.69 11.92 12.90
CA ILE A 234 15.02 12.35 13.28
C ILE A 234 15.57 13.12 12.09
N SER A 235 15.94 14.37 12.28
CA SER A 235 16.50 15.21 11.23
C SER A 235 17.95 15.54 11.54
N PRO A 236 18.85 15.47 10.54
CA PRO A 236 20.24 15.95 10.69
C PRO A 236 20.32 17.47 10.71
N GLU A 237 19.24 18.15 10.32
CA GLU A 237 19.16 19.61 10.25
C GLU A 237 18.02 20.15 11.09
N LEU A 238 18.21 21.33 11.67
CA LEU A 238 17.12 22.04 12.32
C LEU A 238 16.11 22.53 11.28
N PRO A 239 14.80 22.47 11.55
CA PRO A 239 13.80 23.05 10.69
C PRO A 239 14.09 24.54 10.49
N LYS A 240 14.01 25.02 9.26
CA LYS A 240 14.08 26.46 9.00
C LYS A 240 12.93 27.15 9.72
N PRO A 241 13.16 28.25 10.45
CA PRO A 241 12.09 28.95 11.09
C PRO A 241 11.06 29.42 10.02
N ASN A 242 9.81 29.03 10.22
CA ASN A 242 8.74 29.59 9.40
C ASN A 242 8.64 31.08 9.70
N LEU A 243 8.65 31.90 8.67
CA LEU A 243 8.29 33.32 8.80
C LEU A 243 6.89 33.40 9.39
N SER A 244 6.70 34.20 10.43
CA SER A 244 5.36 34.46 10.95
C SER A 244 4.51 35.12 9.85
N LYS A 245 3.17 35.00 9.94
CA LYS A 245 2.28 35.69 8.99
C LYS A 245 2.59 37.19 8.91
N ASP A 246 2.92 37.80 10.05
CA ASP A 246 3.27 39.22 10.13
C ASP A 246 4.59 39.54 9.40
N GLN A 247 5.63 38.73 9.61
CA GLN A 247 6.90 38.84 8.89
C GLN A 247 6.73 38.64 7.38
N MET A 248 5.87 37.69 6.95
CA MET A 248 5.59 37.47 5.53
C MET A 248 4.82 38.65 4.94
N THR A 249 3.84 39.18 5.68
CA THR A 249 3.06 40.37 5.29
C THR A 249 3.97 41.59 5.16
N ASP A 250 4.85 41.82 6.14
CA ASP A 250 5.81 42.93 6.11
C ASP A 250 6.78 42.84 4.92
N THR A 251 7.25 41.62 4.64
CA THR A 251 8.14 41.38 3.50
C THR A 251 7.43 41.64 2.18
N LEU A 252 6.17 41.21 2.02
CA LEU A 252 5.34 41.48 0.84
C LEU A 252 5.06 42.95 0.66
N LEU A 253 4.74 43.67 1.74
CA LEU A 253 4.51 45.13 1.67
C LEU A 253 5.78 45.92 1.29
N ASN A 254 6.94 45.46 1.80
CA ASN A 254 8.22 46.08 1.43
C ASN A 254 8.55 45.84 -0.05
N LEU A 255 8.38 44.59 -0.54
CA LEU A 255 8.55 44.26 -1.96
C LEU A 255 7.60 45.08 -2.86
N GLN A 256 6.36 45.26 -2.45
CA GLN A 256 5.39 46.04 -3.19
C GLN A 256 5.79 47.52 -3.29
N ARG A 257 6.36 48.10 -2.20
CA ARG A 257 6.91 49.46 -2.18
C ARG A 257 8.11 49.62 -3.12
N ASP A 258 9.04 48.61 -3.05
CA ASP A 258 10.24 48.65 -3.90
C ASP A 258 9.90 48.51 -5.38
N VAL A 259 8.99 47.59 -5.74
CA VAL A 259 8.48 47.46 -7.12
C VAL A 259 7.83 48.77 -7.60
N SER A 260 7.01 49.43 -6.75
CA SER A 260 6.37 50.69 -7.06
C SER A 260 7.38 51.83 -7.28
N ARG A 261 8.45 51.87 -6.46
CA ARG A 261 9.53 52.85 -6.61
C ARG A 261 10.29 52.63 -7.92
N ILE A 262 10.68 51.41 -8.23
CA ILE A 262 11.39 51.05 -9.49
C ILE A 262 10.50 51.43 -10.71
N LYS A 263 9.20 51.13 -10.64
CA LYS A 263 8.25 51.45 -11.71
C LYS A 263 8.12 52.93 -11.94
N ASN A 264 8.20 53.78 -10.91
CA ASN A 264 8.17 55.23 -11.02
C ASN A 264 9.49 55.79 -11.57
N GLU A 265 10.63 55.23 -11.16
CA GLU A 265 11.96 55.60 -11.69
C GLU A 265 12.15 55.27 -13.18
N LEU A 266 11.46 54.22 -13.69
CA LEU A 266 11.50 53.81 -15.10
C LEU A 266 10.50 54.61 -15.98
N ARG A 267 9.62 55.40 -15.39
CA ARG A 267 8.63 56.23 -16.11
C ARG A 267 8.97 57.74 -16.15
N GLY A 268 9.97 58.18 -15.43
CA GLY A 268 10.51 59.53 -15.49
C GLY A 268 11.75 59.59 -16.36
#